data_d195fe1462341b3cf7ae8916ba8d017c
#
_entry.id   d195fe1462341b3cf7ae8916ba8d017c
#
_cell.length_a   1.000
_cell.length_b   1.000
_cell.length_c   1.000
_cell.angle_alpha   90.00
_cell.angle_beta   90.00
_cell.angle_gamma   90.00
#
_symmetry.space_group_name_H-M   'P 1'
#
loop_
_entity.id
_entity.type
_entity.pdbx_description
1 polymer ?
#
loop_
_entity_poly.entity_id
_entity_poly.type
_entity_poly.pdbx_seq_one_letter_code
_entity_poly.pdbx_strand_id
1 'polypeptide(L)'
;MILKRLIPILLVVPLLAACPSGNPNGKMPVDVSKLPRQIYSGEQGPFHVQGIAVDLDRGYMYFSFTTTLLKTDMQGNLLGSVEGMTGHLGCMTLNPDDGRLYASIEYKHDAIGKGILNKLEGVRNDEQTGFYVAVFDVDRIGMNAEKDDVMKTVYIKEAVDDYYAKVSNNGQELEHRFGCSGIDGVTFAPAFGQSRDGKKYLYVAYGIYGDTLRTDNDYQVILAYDTRDWKQYEQPLTQENLHKSGPEKPLHKYFLYTGNTSWGIQNLAYDKASGNMHAAVYKGKKSHYPNYSYFVIDGSKAPERKQLQGFDPAVEAEVLSLLPEGLHDAQSDTWGWNFKWGTTGLCPIGDGYFYISHNAKDKQTGNQSSTVQLYKWTGNPDKAFEPVE
;
A
#
# COMPACT_ATOMS: atom_id res chain seq x y z
N MET A 1 13.82 -87.61 -21.71
CA MET A 1 13.88 -87.02 -20.36
C MET A 1 14.55 -85.66 -20.51
N ILE A 2 13.72 -84.62 -20.67
CA ILE A 2 14.20 -83.26 -20.99
C ILE A 2 14.00 -82.39 -19.70
N LEU A 3 15.14 -81.96 -19.15
CA LEU A 3 15.21 -81.14 -17.92
C LEU A 3 14.91 -79.71 -18.28
N LYS A 4 13.75 -79.15 -17.83
CA LYS A 4 13.44 -77.70 -17.93
C LYS A 4 14.15 -76.96 -16.81
N ARG A 5 15.07 -76.07 -17.17
CA ARG A 5 15.67 -75.09 -16.26
C ARG A 5 14.69 -73.93 -16.06
N LEU A 6 14.28 -73.68 -14.83
CA LEU A 6 13.59 -72.48 -14.38
C LEU A 6 14.61 -71.37 -14.16
N ILE A 7 14.41 -70.21 -14.83
CA ILE A 7 15.14 -68.96 -14.62
C ILE A 7 14.30 -68.10 -13.67
N PRO A 8 14.81 -67.61 -12.55
CA PRO A 8 14.08 -66.68 -11.71
C PRO A 8 14.08 -65.28 -12.33
N ILE A 9 12.90 -64.73 -12.56
CA ILE A 9 12.70 -63.34 -12.98
C ILE A 9 12.91 -62.47 -11.72
N LEU A 10 13.98 -61.68 -11.71
CA LEU A 10 14.20 -60.65 -10.70
C LEU A 10 13.34 -59.43 -11.03
N LEU A 11 12.33 -59.18 -10.22
CA LEU A 11 11.49 -57.98 -10.34
C LEU A 11 12.33 -56.80 -9.77
N VAL A 12 12.85 -55.96 -10.63
CA VAL A 12 13.44 -54.68 -10.26
C VAL A 12 12.28 -53.66 -10.11
N VAL A 13 11.92 -53.31 -8.88
CA VAL A 13 11.03 -52.22 -8.57
C VAL A 13 11.81 -50.91 -8.67
N PRO A 14 11.48 -49.98 -9.55
CA PRO A 14 12.17 -48.71 -9.56
C PRO A 14 11.71 -47.90 -8.32
N LEU A 15 12.67 -47.59 -7.46
CA LEU A 15 12.51 -46.61 -6.40
C LEU A 15 12.35 -45.24 -7.09
N LEU A 16 11.11 -44.74 -7.20
CA LEU A 16 10.82 -43.34 -7.53
C LEU A 16 11.31 -42.49 -6.35
N ALA A 17 12.50 -41.94 -6.46
CA ALA A 17 12.96 -40.88 -5.60
C ALA A 17 12.02 -39.68 -5.85
N ALA A 18 11.16 -39.37 -4.88
CA ALA A 18 10.45 -38.12 -4.86
C ALA A 18 11.47 -36.99 -4.80
N CYS A 19 11.67 -36.29 -5.91
CA CYS A 19 12.36 -35.00 -5.87
C CYS A 19 11.52 -34.04 -5.01
N PRO A 20 12.12 -33.35 -4.04
CA PRO A 20 11.40 -32.28 -3.36
C PRO A 20 11.00 -31.26 -4.43
N SER A 21 9.74 -30.87 -4.45
CA SER A 21 9.21 -29.80 -5.28
C SER A 21 9.96 -28.51 -4.93
N GLY A 22 11.05 -28.25 -5.63
CA GLY A 22 11.77 -26.98 -5.55
C GLY A 22 10.85 -25.88 -6.01
N ASN A 23 10.74 -24.83 -5.21
CA ASN A 23 10.05 -23.60 -5.54
C ASN A 23 10.62 -23.05 -6.87
N PRO A 24 9.84 -22.89 -7.95
CA PRO A 24 10.36 -22.53 -9.27
C PRO A 24 11.01 -21.14 -9.35
N ASN A 25 10.98 -20.33 -8.29
CA ASN A 25 11.46 -18.94 -8.26
C ASN A 25 12.76 -18.72 -7.46
N GLY A 26 13.47 -19.74 -7.06
CA GLY A 26 14.87 -19.63 -6.61
C GLY A 26 15.17 -18.77 -5.36
N LYS A 27 14.23 -18.01 -4.79
CA LYS A 27 14.42 -17.36 -3.48
C LYS A 27 14.17 -18.39 -2.38
N MET A 28 15.15 -18.54 -1.49
CA MET A 28 14.97 -19.37 -0.28
C MET A 28 13.84 -18.81 0.58
N PRO A 29 13.12 -19.66 1.33
CA PRO A 29 12.15 -19.21 2.33
C PRO A 29 12.78 -18.17 3.27
N VAL A 30 11.97 -17.24 3.75
CA VAL A 30 12.43 -16.22 4.70
C VAL A 30 12.85 -16.91 5.99
N ASP A 31 14.12 -16.77 6.37
CA ASP A 31 14.62 -17.29 7.64
C ASP A 31 14.21 -16.34 8.79
N VAL A 32 13.00 -16.56 9.28
CA VAL A 32 12.39 -15.74 10.33
C VAL A 32 13.20 -15.73 11.62
N SER A 33 14.02 -16.75 11.89
CA SER A 33 14.86 -16.81 13.10
C SER A 33 15.92 -15.71 13.14
N LYS A 34 16.29 -15.18 11.98
CA LYS A 34 17.28 -14.09 11.83
C LYS A 34 16.68 -12.70 11.79
N LEU A 35 15.35 -12.62 11.72
CA LEU A 35 14.65 -11.33 11.63
C LEU A 35 14.40 -10.73 13.01
N PRO A 36 14.63 -9.43 13.21
CA PRO A 36 14.25 -8.73 14.43
C PRO A 36 12.74 -8.85 14.66
N ARG A 37 12.35 -9.11 15.90
CA ARG A 37 10.93 -9.12 16.27
C ARG A 37 10.34 -7.72 16.30
N GLN A 38 11.17 -6.75 16.65
CA GLN A 38 10.81 -5.33 16.71
C GLN A 38 11.93 -4.47 16.14
N ILE A 39 11.56 -3.37 15.48
CA ILE A 39 12.48 -2.37 14.95
C ILE A 39 11.92 -1.00 15.36
N TYR A 40 12.71 -0.20 16.07
CA TYR A 40 12.31 1.10 16.56
C TYR A 40 12.87 2.23 15.69
N SER A 41 12.00 3.17 15.29
CA SER A 41 12.37 4.29 14.42
C SER A 41 13.18 5.39 15.10
N GLY A 42 13.30 5.37 16.43
CA GLY A 42 13.64 6.54 17.21
C GLY A 42 12.47 7.53 17.30
N GLU A 43 12.62 8.54 18.14
CA GLU A 43 11.68 9.66 18.22
C GLU A 43 11.92 10.63 17.06
N GLN A 44 10.81 11.05 16.44
CA GLN A 44 10.78 12.01 15.35
C GLN A 44 10.01 13.27 15.81
N GLY A 45 9.95 14.30 14.97
CA GLY A 45 9.20 15.52 15.27
C GLY A 45 7.68 15.31 15.42
N PRO A 46 6.87 16.34 15.20
CA PRO A 46 5.44 16.33 15.55
C PRO A 46 4.56 15.54 14.59
N PHE A 47 5.11 14.96 13.54
CA PHE A 47 4.38 14.23 12.51
C PHE A 47 4.48 12.72 12.72
N HIS A 48 3.36 12.01 12.66
CA HIS A 48 3.35 10.56 12.83
C HIS A 48 3.83 9.82 11.57
N VAL A 49 4.23 8.57 11.76
CA VAL A 49 4.57 7.65 10.69
C VAL A 49 3.34 7.38 9.82
N GLN A 50 3.54 7.28 8.49
CA GLN A 50 2.50 7.06 7.49
C GLN A 50 2.69 5.75 6.72
N GLY A 51 3.92 5.27 6.64
CA GLY A 51 4.26 4.05 5.92
C GLY A 51 5.63 3.50 6.29
N ILE A 52 5.85 2.25 5.94
CA ILE A 52 7.15 1.56 6.05
C ILE A 52 7.43 0.78 4.76
N ALA A 53 8.71 0.59 4.45
CA ALA A 53 9.17 -0.36 3.45
C ALA A 53 10.40 -1.09 3.95
N VAL A 54 10.58 -2.34 3.53
CA VAL A 54 11.68 -3.21 3.97
C VAL A 54 12.44 -3.70 2.77
N ASP A 55 13.76 -3.55 2.79
CA ASP A 55 14.69 -4.15 1.85
C ASP A 55 15.47 -5.25 2.58
N LEU A 56 14.96 -6.47 2.55
CA LEU A 56 15.61 -7.60 3.21
C LEU A 56 16.95 -7.98 2.55
N ASP A 57 17.08 -7.76 1.26
CA ASP A 57 18.29 -8.13 0.51
C ASP A 57 19.49 -7.24 0.91
N ARG A 58 19.21 -5.93 1.23
CA ARG A 58 20.23 -4.97 1.70
C ARG A 58 20.23 -4.80 3.22
N GLY A 59 19.22 -5.30 3.92
CA GLY A 59 19.06 -5.16 5.36
C GLY A 59 18.64 -3.76 5.81
N TYR A 60 17.76 -3.09 5.06
CA TYR A 60 17.29 -1.74 5.36
C TYR A 60 15.80 -1.70 5.65
N MET A 61 15.44 -0.76 6.55
CA MET A 61 14.07 -0.36 6.83
C MET A 61 13.92 1.13 6.50
N TYR A 62 12.79 1.49 5.90
CA TYR A 62 12.42 2.88 5.61
C TYR A 62 11.15 3.23 6.36
N PHE A 63 11.07 4.49 6.84
CA PHE A 63 9.89 5.05 7.51
C PHE A 63 9.55 6.39 6.87
N SER A 64 8.30 6.60 6.48
CA SER A 64 7.79 7.92 6.13
C SER A 64 7.13 8.57 7.35
N PHE A 65 7.63 9.74 7.73
CA PHE A 65 7.00 10.61 8.73
C PHE A 65 6.54 11.87 8.01
N THR A 66 5.32 11.94 7.60
CA THR A 66 4.68 13.05 6.86
C THR A 66 5.62 13.98 6.05
N THR A 67 6.69 14.51 6.63
CA THR A 67 7.64 15.46 6.02
C THR A 67 9.09 14.98 6.00
N THR A 68 9.34 13.75 6.45
CA THR A 68 10.69 13.17 6.56
C THR A 68 10.67 11.70 6.17
N LEU A 69 11.67 11.27 5.41
CA LEU A 69 11.94 9.86 5.15
C LEU A 69 13.18 9.43 5.94
N LEU A 70 13.08 8.34 6.68
CA LEU A 70 14.22 7.73 7.39
C LEU A 70 14.64 6.44 6.70
N LYS A 71 15.95 6.18 6.70
CA LYS A 71 16.59 4.92 6.35
C LYS A 71 17.34 4.39 7.56
N THR A 72 17.01 3.18 8.01
CA THR A 72 17.69 2.51 9.12
C THR A 72 18.23 1.15 8.69
N ASP A 73 19.09 0.54 9.47
CA ASP A 73 19.31 -0.89 9.40
C ASP A 73 18.15 -1.66 10.07
N MET A 74 18.21 -2.99 10.03
CA MET A 74 17.19 -3.85 10.64
C MET A 74 17.24 -3.85 12.19
N GLN A 75 18.24 -3.23 12.81
CA GLN A 75 18.33 -3.01 14.25
C GLN A 75 17.76 -1.66 14.68
N GLY A 76 17.32 -0.82 13.71
CA GLY A 76 16.80 0.53 13.96
C GLY A 76 17.88 1.61 14.07
N ASN A 77 19.15 1.30 13.76
CA ASN A 77 20.19 2.31 13.72
C ASN A 77 19.98 3.20 12.49
N LEU A 78 19.95 4.52 12.70
CA LEU A 78 19.76 5.50 11.63
C LEU A 78 20.96 5.49 10.68
N LEU A 79 20.72 5.30 9.40
CA LEU A 79 21.71 5.32 8.32
C LEU A 79 21.58 6.56 7.43
N GLY A 80 20.39 7.16 7.40
CA GLY A 80 20.14 8.35 6.60
C GLY A 80 18.74 8.91 6.80
N SER A 81 18.56 10.15 6.39
CA SER A 81 17.27 10.85 6.37
C SER A 81 17.14 11.73 5.14
N VAL A 82 15.91 11.97 4.71
CA VAL A 82 15.56 12.97 3.70
C VAL A 82 14.61 13.96 4.34
N GLU A 83 15.00 15.22 4.35
CA GLU A 83 14.27 16.30 4.99
C GLU A 83 13.81 17.36 3.97
N GLY A 84 13.14 18.40 4.44
CA GLY A 84 12.71 19.53 3.60
C GLY A 84 11.46 19.25 2.76
N MET A 85 10.76 18.13 2.97
CA MET A 85 9.46 17.90 2.37
C MET A 85 8.38 18.70 3.11
N THR A 86 7.52 19.36 2.35
CA THR A 86 6.44 20.20 2.88
C THR A 86 5.05 19.65 2.60
N GLY A 87 4.99 18.55 1.84
CA GLY A 87 3.77 17.79 1.56
C GLY A 87 3.53 16.64 2.55
N HIS A 88 2.41 15.95 2.37
CA HIS A 88 2.04 14.77 3.12
C HIS A 88 2.63 13.51 2.46
N LEU A 89 3.83 13.10 2.88
CA LEU A 89 4.44 11.84 2.48
C LEU A 89 3.69 10.69 3.17
N GLY A 90 3.13 9.78 2.38
CA GLY A 90 2.25 8.70 2.83
C GLY A 90 2.87 7.30 2.78
N CYS A 91 2.08 6.34 2.32
CA CYS A 91 2.47 4.95 2.10
C CYS A 91 3.62 4.83 1.10
N MET A 92 4.46 3.80 1.24
CA MET A 92 5.59 3.57 0.34
C MET A 92 5.85 2.10 0.07
N THR A 93 6.50 1.85 -1.06
CA THR A 93 6.88 0.52 -1.53
C THR A 93 8.18 0.55 -2.31
N LEU A 94 8.98 -0.51 -2.23
CA LEU A 94 10.12 -0.70 -3.11
C LEU A 94 9.66 -1.26 -4.46
N ASN A 95 10.18 -0.70 -5.54
CA ASN A 95 9.99 -1.28 -6.85
C ASN A 95 10.98 -2.44 -7.04
N PRO A 96 10.50 -3.67 -7.24
CA PRO A 96 11.39 -4.82 -7.40
C PRO A 96 12.21 -4.79 -8.70
N ASP A 97 11.82 -3.97 -9.68
CA ASP A 97 12.45 -3.92 -11.00
C ASP A 97 13.62 -2.91 -11.07
N ASP A 98 13.55 -1.81 -10.31
CA ASP A 98 14.59 -0.76 -10.33
C ASP A 98 15.23 -0.48 -8.96
N GLY A 99 14.73 -1.11 -7.91
CA GLY A 99 15.26 -0.98 -6.54
C GLY A 99 15.03 0.38 -5.87
N ARG A 100 14.26 1.28 -6.52
CA ARG A 100 13.92 2.60 -5.97
C ARG A 100 12.69 2.50 -5.05
N LEU A 101 12.56 3.47 -4.15
CA LEU A 101 11.42 3.59 -3.26
C LEU A 101 10.39 4.55 -3.85
N TYR A 102 9.15 4.10 -3.95
CA TYR A 102 8.00 4.85 -4.44
C TYR A 102 7.06 5.14 -3.28
N ALA A 103 6.62 6.38 -3.14
CA ALA A 103 5.73 6.81 -2.06
C ALA A 103 4.68 7.79 -2.55
N SER A 104 3.49 7.79 -1.96
CA SER A 104 2.54 8.88 -2.18
C SER A 104 3.04 10.14 -1.48
N ILE A 105 2.91 11.28 -2.15
CA ILE A 105 3.11 12.60 -1.55
C ILE A 105 2.07 13.57 -2.08
N GLU A 106 1.40 14.29 -1.19
CA GLU A 106 0.32 15.16 -1.56
C GLU A 106 0.42 16.55 -0.94
N TYR A 107 -0.05 17.53 -1.71
CA TYR A 107 -0.28 18.90 -1.28
C TYR A 107 -1.77 19.18 -1.44
N LYS A 108 -2.41 19.69 -0.40
CA LYS A 108 -3.82 20.07 -0.46
C LYS A 108 -4.12 21.20 0.52
N HIS A 109 -5.15 21.96 0.21
CA HIS A 109 -5.55 23.13 0.99
C HIS A 109 -6.70 22.86 1.97
N ASP A 110 -7.01 21.59 2.20
CA ASP A 110 -7.97 21.17 3.22
C ASP A 110 -7.41 21.32 4.65
N ALA A 111 -8.19 20.89 5.64
CA ALA A 111 -7.78 20.95 7.04
C ALA A 111 -6.49 20.17 7.35
N ILE A 112 -6.21 19.09 6.60
CA ILE A 112 -4.99 18.26 6.77
C ILE A 112 -3.79 19.01 6.22
N GLY A 113 -3.85 19.48 4.96
CA GLY A 113 -2.77 20.23 4.34
C GLY A 113 -2.43 21.49 5.12
N LYS A 114 -3.43 22.27 5.53
CA LYS A 114 -3.27 23.45 6.40
C LYS A 114 -2.64 23.08 7.75
N GLY A 115 -3.05 21.96 8.34
CA GLY A 115 -2.49 21.46 9.59
C GLY A 115 -1.02 21.09 9.51
N ILE A 116 -0.56 20.58 8.36
CA ILE A 116 0.86 20.32 8.09
C ILE A 116 1.62 21.63 8.00
N LEU A 117 1.17 22.55 7.13
CA LEU A 117 1.83 23.83 6.92
C LEU A 117 1.93 24.69 8.19
N ASN A 118 0.90 24.66 9.04
CA ASN A 118 0.92 25.37 10.32
C ASN A 118 1.98 24.87 11.31
N LYS A 119 2.47 23.64 11.13
CA LYS A 119 3.56 23.07 11.95
C LYS A 119 4.93 23.27 11.32
N LEU A 120 4.99 23.68 10.05
CA LEU A 120 6.23 23.95 9.33
C LEU A 120 6.48 25.46 9.29
N GLU A 121 7.60 25.89 9.84
CA GLU A 121 7.98 27.29 9.83
C GLU A 121 8.33 27.77 8.41
N GLY A 122 7.85 28.95 8.04
CA GLY A 122 8.24 29.63 6.79
C GLY A 122 7.54 29.17 5.51
N VAL A 123 6.76 28.09 5.52
CA VAL A 123 6.06 27.60 4.33
C VAL A 123 4.67 28.24 4.21
N ARG A 124 4.34 28.85 3.06
CA ARG A 124 3.16 29.71 2.88
C ARG A 124 2.38 29.50 1.58
N ASN A 125 2.40 28.32 0.98
CA ASN A 125 1.55 28.05 -0.19
C ASN A 125 0.52 26.97 0.14
N ASP A 126 -0.65 27.38 0.63
CA ASP A 126 -1.77 26.53 0.99
C ASP A 126 -2.91 26.55 -0.06
N GLU A 127 -2.72 27.25 -1.18
CA GLU A 127 -3.74 27.38 -2.23
C GLU A 127 -3.63 26.31 -3.32
N GLN A 128 -2.45 25.71 -3.49
CA GLN A 128 -2.23 24.72 -4.55
C GLN A 128 -2.45 23.30 -4.04
N THR A 129 -3.11 22.51 -4.89
CA THR A 129 -3.30 21.06 -4.69
C THR A 129 -2.60 20.30 -5.78
N GLY A 130 -1.87 19.26 -5.39
CA GLY A 130 -1.24 18.33 -6.31
C GLY A 130 -0.96 16.99 -5.63
N PHE A 131 -1.18 15.91 -6.36
CA PHE A 131 -0.95 14.54 -5.89
C PHE A 131 0.13 13.91 -6.74
N TYR A 132 1.14 13.33 -6.08
CA TYR A 132 2.34 12.82 -6.73
C TYR A 132 2.72 11.47 -6.18
N VAL A 133 3.41 10.69 -7.00
CA VAL A 133 4.26 9.61 -6.52
C VAL A 133 5.69 10.15 -6.45
N ALA A 134 6.26 10.17 -5.24
CA ALA A 134 7.66 10.45 -5.01
C ALA A 134 8.50 9.20 -5.30
N VAL A 135 9.61 9.37 -5.99
CA VAL A 135 10.55 8.31 -6.38
C VAL A 135 11.91 8.65 -5.79
N PHE A 136 12.36 7.86 -4.83
CA PHE A 136 13.61 8.06 -4.12
C PHE A 136 14.71 7.12 -4.63
N ASP A 137 15.88 7.68 -4.88
CA ASP A 137 17.12 6.92 -5.09
C ASP A 137 17.69 6.52 -3.72
N VAL A 138 17.38 5.30 -3.29
CA VAL A 138 17.71 4.82 -1.94
C VAL A 138 19.21 4.65 -1.70
N ASP A 139 20.02 4.52 -2.76
CA ASP A 139 21.47 4.39 -2.65
C ASP A 139 22.15 5.73 -2.30
N ARG A 140 21.47 6.83 -2.60
CA ARG A 140 21.95 8.20 -2.31
C ARG A 140 21.44 8.76 -0.98
N ILE A 141 20.56 8.04 -0.26
CA ILE A 141 20.08 8.50 1.05
C ILE A 141 21.17 8.30 2.09
N GLY A 142 21.82 9.37 2.46
CA GLY A 142 22.74 9.51 3.60
C GLY A 142 22.14 10.37 4.71
N MET A 143 22.95 10.72 5.71
CA MET A 143 22.51 11.59 6.81
C MET A 143 22.14 12.99 6.29
N ASN A 144 20.91 13.44 6.59
CA ASN A 144 20.37 14.75 6.21
C ASN A 144 20.47 15.01 4.70
N ALA A 145 20.10 14.03 3.87
CA ALA A 145 20.11 14.19 2.43
C ALA A 145 19.06 15.23 2.01
N GLU A 146 19.48 16.16 1.14
CA GLU A 146 18.55 17.13 0.57
C GLU A 146 17.56 16.40 -0.37
N LYS A 147 16.26 16.71 -0.24
CA LYS A 147 15.21 16.04 -1.04
C LYS A 147 15.46 16.12 -2.54
N ASP A 148 15.95 17.27 -3.04
CA ASP A 148 16.13 17.50 -4.48
C ASP A 148 17.26 16.66 -5.09
N ASP A 149 18.18 16.17 -4.26
CA ASP A 149 19.27 15.29 -4.67
C ASP A 149 18.83 13.83 -4.80
N VAL A 150 17.85 13.39 -4.03
CA VAL A 150 17.49 11.97 -3.90
C VAL A 150 16.04 11.67 -4.31
N MET A 151 15.19 12.67 -4.44
CA MET A 151 13.76 12.52 -4.75
C MET A 151 13.40 13.21 -6.07
N LYS A 152 12.61 12.54 -6.89
CA LYS A 152 11.84 13.11 -7.99
C LYS A 152 10.37 12.73 -7.82
N THR A 153 9.48 13.43 -8.51
CA THR A 153 8.06 13.18 -8.40
C THR A 153 7.38 13.07 -9.76
N VAL A 154 6.30 12.31 -9.79
CA VAL A 154 5.43 12.13 -10.96
C VAL A 154 4.00 12.51 -10.57
N TYR A 155 3.39 13.42 -11.33
CA TYR A 155 2.05 13.96 -11.09
C TYR A 155 0.97 12.92 -11.40
N ILE A 156 0.00 12.77 -10.51
CA ILE A 156 -1.13 11.84 -10.65
C ILE A 156 -2.39 12.62 -11.04
N LYS A 157 -2.45 12.97 -12.33
CA LYS A 157 -3.51 13.80 -12.91
C LYS A 157 -4.91 13.26 -12.62
N GLU A 158 -5.14 11.96 -12.77
CA GLU A 158 -6.46 11.34 -12.59
C GLU A 158 -7.04 11.59 -11.19
N ALA A 159 -6.21 11.51 -10.15
CA ALA A 159 -6.66 11.77 -8.78
C ALA A 159 -6.95 13.26 -8.55
N VAL A 160 -6.15 14.15 -9.15
CA VAL A 160 -6.39 15.60 -9.06
C VAL A 160 -7.65 16.01 -9.83
N ASP A 161 -7.89 15.41 -11.00
CA ASP A 161 -9.11 15.64 -11.77
C ASP A 161 -10.37 15.24 -10.96
N ASP A 162 -10.32 14.08 -10.27
CA ASP A 162 -11.43 13.64 -9.41
C ASP A 162 -11.56 14.49 -8.14
N TYR A 163 -10.46 14.98 -7.58
CA TYR A 163 -10.48 15.88 -6.43
C TYR A 163 -11.19 17.20 -6.75
N TYR A 164 -10.98 17.78 -7.93
CA TYR A 164 -11.63 19.02 -8.34
C TYR A 164 -12.98 18.84 -9.05
N ALA A 165 -13.36 17.60 -9.37
CA ALA A 165 -14.61 17.36 -10.06
C ALA A 165 -15.84 17.66 -9.20
N LYS A 166 -16.80 18.33 -9.81
CA LYS A 166 -18.17 18.44 -9.32
C LYS A 166 -19.03 17.43 -10.05
N VAL A 167 -19.80 16.67 -9.33
CA VAL A 167 -20.65 15.60 -9.87
C VAL A 167 -22.06 15.67 -9.30
N SER A 168 -23.04 15.28 -10.10
CA SER A 168 -24.39 15.06 -9.58
C SER A 168 -24.52 13.61 -9.14
N ASN A 169 -25.02 13.37 -7.93
CA ASN A 169 -25.36 12.04 -7.45
C ASN A 169 -26.64 12.11 -6.62
N ASN A 170 -27.63 11.27 -6.92
CA ASN A 170 -28.95 11.28 -6.28
C ASN A 170 -29.59 12.68 -6.25
N GLY A 171 -29.42 13.44 -7.33
CA GLY A 171 -29.96 14.81 -7.46
C GLY A 171 -29.24 15.87 -6.63
N GLN A 172 -28.12 15.55 -5.99
CA GLN A 172 -27.28 16.50 -5.25
C GLN A 172 -26.00 16.80 -6.03
N GLU A 173 -25.56 18.04 -6.05
CA GLU A 173 -24.24 18.42 -6.52
C GLU A 173 -23.21 18.14 -5.41
N LEU A 174 -22.21 17.32 -5.70
CA LEU A 174 -21.17 16.92 -4.78
C LEU A 174 -19.80 17.35 -5.34
N GLU A 175 -18.95 17.89 -4.48
CA GLU A 175 -17.54 18.08 -4.77
C GLU A 175 -16.77 16.78 -4.52
N HIS A 176 -15.59 16.65 -5.11
CA HIS A 176 -14.72 15.48 -4.95
C HIS A 176 -15.37 14.17 -5.44
N ARG A 177 -15.31 13.93 -6.76
CA ARG A 177 -15.83 12.68 -7.37
C ARG A 177 -15.34 11.46 -6.59
N PHE A 178 -16.21 10.50 -6.32
CA PHE A 178 -15.96 9.32 -5.50
C PHE A 178 -15.51 9.62 -4.05
N GLY A 179 -15.73 10.84 -3.57
CA GLY A 179 -15.22 11.30 -2.29
C GLY A 179 -13.69 11.48 -2.27
N CYS A 180 -13.03 11.62 -3.41
CA CYS A 180 -11.57 11.73 -3.51
C CYS A 180 -11.02 12.81 -2.59
N SER A 181 -10.15 12.44 -1.64
CA SER A 181 -9.45 13.37 -0.74
C SER A 181 -7.95 13.45 -1.03
N GLY A 182 -7.47 12.79 -2.08
CA GLY A 182 -6.08 12.68 -2.46
C GLY A 182 -5.66 11.24 -2.75
N ILE A 183 -4.42 10.90 -2.46
CA ILE A 183 -3.84 9.57 -2.64
C ILE A 183 -3.08 9.16 -1.37
N ASP A 184 -3.12 7.86 -1.02
CA ASP A 184 -2.37 7.34 0.14
C ASP A 184 -1.68 6.02 -0.18
N GLY A 185 -2.39 4.88 -0.23
CA GLY A 185 -1.81 3.55 -0.41
C GLY A 185 -1.10 3.37 -1.75
N VAL A 186 0.13 2.85 -1.75
CA VAL A 186 0.87 2.50 -2.96
C VAL A 186 1.52 1.12 -2.85
N THR A 187 1.51 0.34 -3.94
CA THR A 187 2.22 -0.94 -4.01
C THR A 187 2.53 -1.35 -5.44
N PHE A 188 3.58 -2.19 -5.63
CA PHE A 188 3.83 -2.86 -6.90
C PHE A 188 3.27 -4.28 -6.89
N ALA A 189 2.49 -4.63 -7.90
CA ALA A 189 1.91 -5.97 -8.04
C ALA A 189 1.70 -6.33 -9.52
N PRO A 190 1.53 -7.62 -9.86
CA PRO A 190 1.02 -8.03 -11.16
C PRO A 190 -0.40 -7.53 -11.42
N ALA A 191 -0.85 -7.62 -12.66
CA ALA A 191 -2.26 -7.39 -12.97
C ALA A 191 -3.15 -8.44 -12.31
N PHE A 192 -4.33 -8.04 -11.87
CA PHE A 192 -5.33 -8.93 -11.27
C PHE A 192 -5.72 -10.06 -12.22
N GLY A 193 -5.85 -11.28 -11.70
CA GLY A 193 -6.13 -12.48 -12.49
C GLY A 193 -4.93 -13.00 -13.30
N GLN A 194 -3.74 -12.43 -13.14
CA GLN A 194 -2.52 -12.85 -13.82
C GLN A 194 -1.54 -13.59 -12.89
N SER A 195 -0.48 -14.14 -13.47
CA SER A 195 0.57 -14.84 -12.71
C SER A 195 1.25 -13.90 -11.70
N ARG A 196 1.54 -14.42 -10.50
CA ARG A 196 2.30 -13.72 -9.42
C ARG A 196 3.69 -13.25 -9.86
N ASP A 197 4.28 -13.90 -10.86
CA ASP A 197 5.56 -13.55 -11.45
C ASP A 197 5.41 -12.70 -12.73
N GLY A 198 4.19 -12.25 -13.02
CA GLY A 198 3.90 -11.37 -14.13
C GLY A 198 4.53 -9.99 -13.99
N LYS A 199 4.44 -9.22 -15.07
CA LYS A 199 4.85 -7.82 -15.09
C LYS A 199 4.20 -7.05 -13.94
N LYS A 200 4.99 -6.23 -13.24
CA LYS A 200 4.51 -5.38 -12.15
C LYS A 200 3.99 -4.04 -12.67
N TYR A 201 2.96 -3.56 -12.00
CA TYR A 201 2.38 -2.24 -12.17
C TYR A 201 2.36 -1.54 -10.82
N LEU A 202 2.47 -0.22 -10.82
CA LEU A 202 2.25 0.57 -9.62
C LEU A 202 0.76 0.78 -9.43
N TYR A 203 0.25 0.40 -8.26
CA TYR A 203 -1.10 0.69 -7.81
C TYR A 203 -1.08 1.85 -6.84
N VAL A 204 -1.97 2.82 -7.06
CA VAL A 204 -2.12 4.03 -6.25
C VAL A 204 -3.57 4.13 -5.80
N ALA A 205 -3.80 4.04 -4.50
CA ALA A 205 -5.15 4.13 -3.93
C ALA A 205 -5.49 5.59 -3.57
N TYR A 206 -6.77 5.94 -3.73
CA TYR A 206 -7.27 7.23 -3.31
C TYR A 206 -7.36 7.34 -1.79
N GLY A 207 -7.06 8.52 -1.28
CA GLY A 207 -7.65 9.00 -0.05
C GLY A 207 -9.15 9.27 -0.29
N ILE A 208 -10.01 9.00 0.69
CA ILE A 208 -11.46 9.16 0.55
C ILE A 208 -12.04 9.87 1.77
N TYR A 209 -12.78 10.97 1.56
CA TYR A 209 -13.54 11.62 2.62
C TYR A 209 -14.67 10.72 3.12
N GLY A 210 -14.66 10.39 4.41
CA GLY A 210 -15.63 9.49 5.06
C GLY A 210 -16.96 10.19 5.39
N ASP A 211 -17.53 10.95 4.46
CA ASP A 211 -18.84 11.61 4.62
C ASP A 211 -19.95 10.56 4.67
N THR A 212 -20.70 10.52 5.77
CA THR A 212 -21.76 9.54 6.00
C THR A 212 -23.08 9.84 5.27
N LEU A 213 -23.21 11.02 4.69
CA LEU A 213 -24.40 11.43 3.92
C LEU A 213 -24.29 11.06 2.44
N ARG A 214 -23.06 10.82 1.94
CA ARG A 214 -22.81 10.43 0.56
C ARG A 214 -23.04 8.94 0.36
N THR A 215 -23.37 8.54 -0.86
CA THR A 215 -23.49 7.13 -1.27
C THR A 215 -22.45 6.74 -2.32
N ASP A 216 -21.73 7.70 -2.89
CA ASP A 216 -20.74 7.52 -3.94
C ASP A 216 -19.28 7.36 -3.40
N ASN A 217 -19.12 7.24 -2.08
CA ASN A 217 -17.84 7.09 -1.39
C ASN A 217 -17.68 5.75 -0.65
N ASP A 218 -18.42 4.73 -1.08
CA ASP A 218 -18.41 3.39 -0.45
C ASP A 218 -17.47 2.40 -1.15
N TYR A 219 -16.77 2.87 -2.19
CA TYR A 219 -15.74 2.13 -2.90
C TYR A 219 -14.36 2.73 -2.62
N GLN A 220 -13.36 1.88 -2.44
CA GLN A 220 -11.97 2.30 -2.62
C GLN A 220 -11.70 2.46 -4.12
N VAL A 221 -10.95 3.47 -4.50
CA VAL A 221 -10.53 3.70 -5.89
C VAL A 221 -9.03 3.44 -5.99
N ILE A 222 -8.62 2.62 -6.94
CA ILE A 222 -7.22 2.21 -7.12
C ILE A 222 -6.83 2.39 -8.59
N LEU A 223 -5.82 3.22 -8.83
CA LEU A 223 -5.26 3.45 -10.15
C LEU A 223 -4.10 2.49 -10.41
N ALA A 224 -3.97 1.98 -11.63
CA ALA A 224 -2.84 1.15 -12.04
C ALA A 224 -2.02 1.83 -13.12
N TYR A 225 -0.70 1.87 -12.95
CA TYR A 225 0.24 2.52 -13.86
C TYR A 225 1.39 1.60 -14.27
N ASP A 226 1.82 1.71 -15.52
CA ASP A 226 3.09 1.18 -15.99
C ASP A 226 4.19 2.22 -15.77
N THR A 227 5.15 1.93 -14.91
CA THR A 227 6.18 2.90 -14.52
C THR A 227 7.44 2.86 -15.39
N ARG A 228 7.52 1.99 -16.42
CA ARG A 228 8.74 1.81 -17.25
C ARG A 228 9.20 3.09 -17.93
N ASP A 229 8.25 3.93 -18.35
CA ASP A 229 8.52 5.18 -19.04
C ASP A 229 8.39 6.41 -18.13
N TRP A 230 8.28 6.22 -16.81
CA TRP A 230 8.02 7.32 -15.87
C TRP A 230 9.19 8.28 -15.71
N LYS A 231 10.41 7.82 -16.01
CA LYS A 231 11.60 8.69 -15.96
C LYS A 231 11.46 9.98 -16.77
N GLN A 232 10.70 9.98 -17.87
CA GLN A 232 10.41 11.17 -18.67
C GLN A 232 9.54 12.20 -17.91
N TYR A 233 8.78 11.78 -16.91
CA TYR A 233 7.89 12.63 -16.11
C TYR A 233 8.53 13.10 -14.81
N GLU A 234 9.61 12.45 -14.37
CA GLU A 234 10.26 12.73 -13.10
C GLU A 234 10.79 14.17 -13.02
N GLN A 235 10.28 14.97 -12.09
CA GLN A 235 10.67 16.36 -11.85
C GLN A 235 10.96 16.61 -10.37
N PRO A 236 11.86 17.56 -10.03
CA PRO A 236 11.93 18.10 -8.69
C PRO A 236 10.59 18.70 -8.27
N LEU A 237 10.26 18.61 -6.98
CA LEU A 237 9.03 19.17 -6.43
C LEU A 237 9.32 20.24 -5.40
N THR A 238 8.84 21.45 -5.66
CA THR A 238 8.79 22.54 -4.66
C THR A 238 7.34 22.94 -4.46
N GLN A 239 7.02 23.42 -3.27
CA GLN A 239 5.64 23.86 -2.98
C GLN A 239 5.28 25.14 -3.72
N GLU A 240 6.25 25.99 -4.03
CA GLU A 240 6.06 27.22 -4.78
C GLU A 240 5.69 26.94 -6.25
N ASN A 241 6.11 25.78 -6.75
CA ASN A 241 5.87 25.38 -8.14
C ASN A 241 5.53 23.89 -8.24
N LEU A 242 4.26 23.58 -8.00
CA LEU A 242 3.73 22.24 -8.18
C LEU A 242 3.62 21.91 -9.67
N HIS A 243 4.58 21.12 -10.21
CA HIS A 243 4.57 20.72 -11.61
C HIS A 243 3.40 19.78 -11.94
N LYS A 244 3.06 19.68 -13.23
CA LYS A 244 2.02 18.79 -13.75
C LYS A 244 2.58 17.71 -14.67
N SER A 245 3.85 17.34 -14.51
CA SER A 245 4.52 16.31 -15.30
C SER A 245 4.12 14.93 -14.79
N GLY A 246 3.35 14.19 -15.59
CA GLY A 246 2.85 12.86 -15.28
C GLY A 246 2.06 12.27 -16.43
N PRO A 247 1.65 10.99 -16.34
CA PRO A 247 0.83 10.34 -17.35
C PRO A 247 -0.58 10.98 -17.40
N GLU A 248 -1.11 11.13 -18.61
CA GLU A 248 -2.45 11.70 -18.83
C GLU A 248 -3.56 10.84 -18.21
N LYS A 249 -3.38 9.51 -18.19
CA LYS A 249 -4.36 8.55 -17.65
C LYS A 249 -3.66 7.35 -17.02
N PRO A 250 -4.29 6.69 -16.03
CA PRO A 250 -3.88 5.37 -15.60
C PRO A 250 -4.17 4.34 -16.72
N LEU A 251 -3.55 3.16 -16.64
CA LEU A 251 -3.93 2.01 -17.46
C LEU A 251 -5.32 1.50 -17.08
N HIS A 252 -5.58 1.46 -15.77
CA HIS A 252 -6.86 1.05 -15.21
C HIS A 252 -7.22 1.91 -14.01
N LYS A 253 -8.53 2.07 -13.80
CA LYS A 253 -9.13 2.66 -12.62
C LYS A 253 -10.12 1.66 -12.05
N TYR A 254 -9.72 1.05 -10.95
CA TYR A 254 -10.48 -0.02 -10.29
C TYR A 254 -11.27 0.51 -9.11
N PHE A 255 -12.37 -0.17 -8.84
CA PHE A 255 -13.25 0.08 -7.70
C PHE A 255 -13.33 -1.17 -6.84
N LEU A 256 -13.20 -1.01 -5.52
CA LEU A 256 -13.33 -2.09 -4.55
C LEU A 256 -14.41 -1.72 -3.54
N TYR A 257 -15.48 -2.48 -3.49
CA TYR A 257 -16.55 -2.21 -2.54
C TYR A 257 -16.17 -2.68 -1.13
N THR A 258 -16.02 -1.72 -0.22
CA THR A 258 -15.64 -1.96 1.18
C THR A 258 -16.64 -1.40 2.17
N GLY A 259 -17.68 -0.75 1.68
CA GLY A 259 -18.49 0.14 2.46
C GLY A 259 -17.74 1.45 2.79
N ASN A 260 -18.31 2.27 3.63
CA ASN A 260 -17.71 3.55 3.99
C ASN A 260 -16.46 3.36 4.85
N THR A 261 -15.36 4.02 4.48
CA THR A 261 -14.13 4.14 5.29
C THR A 261 -13.80 5.62 5.51
N SER A 262 -12.93 5.93 6.48
CA SER A 262 -12.36 7.26 6.65
C SER A 262 -10.98 7.29 6.00
N TRP A 263 -10.72 8.30 5.18
CA TRP A 263 -9.45 8.57 4.51
C TRP A 263 -9.02 7.54 3.45
N GLY A 264 -9.83 6.52 3.13
CA GLY A 264 -9.52 5.51 2.14
C GLY A 264 -8.44 4.52 2.59
N ILE A 265 -7.78 3.88 1.61
CA ILE A 265 -6.68 2.93 1.87
C ILE A 265 -5.43 3.71 2.27
N GLN A 266 -5.05 3.62 3.53
CA GLN A 266 -3.86 4.29 4.06
C GLN A 266 -2.57 3.57 3.69
N ASN A 267 -2.56 2.24 3.78
CA ASN A 267 -1.47 1.41 3.32
C ASN A 267 -2.01 0.28 2.45
N LEU A 268 -1.41 0.12 1.27
CA LEU A 268 -1.67 -0.94 0.31
C LEU A 268 -0.39 -1.75 0.12
N ALA A 269 -0.45 -3.07 0.26
CA ALA A 269 0.72 -3.92 0.23
C ALA A 269 0.45 -5.22 -0.52
N TYR A 270 1.26 -5.56 -1.51
CA TYR A 270 1.16 -6.81 -2.25
C TYR A 270 1.95 -7.92 -1.57
N ASP A 271 1.27 -8.97 -1.14
CA ASP A 271 1.92 -10.18 -0.64
C ASP A 271 2.17 -11.18 -1.79
N LYS A 272 3.43 -11.30 -2.18
CA LYS A 272 3.84 -12.22 -3.24
C LYS A 272 3.53 -13.69 -2.89
N ALA A 273 3.52 -14.06 -1.61
CA ALA A 273 3.29 -15.44 -1.17
C ALA A 273 1.85 -15.89 -1.45
N SER A 274 0.87 -15.06 -1.13
CA SER A 274 -0.55 -15.33 -1.43
C SER A 274 -0.96 -14.88 -2.83
N GLY A 275 -0.32 -13.84 -3.37
CA GLY A 275 -0.71 -13.16 -4.61
C GLY A 275 -1.80 -12.11 -4.40
N ASN A 276 -2.15 -11.80 -3.15
CA ASN A 276 -3.21 -10.88 -2.79
C ASN A 276 -2.65 -9.49 -2.42
N MET A 277 -3.52 -8.47 -2.46
CA MET A 277 -3.19 -7.15 -1.93
C MET A 277 -3.89 -6.95 -0.59
N HIS A 278 -3.16 -6.51 0.39
CA HIS A 278 -3.61 -6.18 1.73
C HIS A 278 -3.82 -4.67 1.85
N ALA A 279 -4.97 -4.26 2.37
CA ALA A 279 -5.39 -2.87 2.44
C ALA A 279 -5.81 -2.51 3.87
N ALA A 280 -5.10 -1.58 4.50
CA ALA A 280 -5.42 -1.06 5.82
C ALA A 280 -6.10 0.30 5.69
N VAL A 281 -7.24 0.48 6.39
CA VAL A 281 -8.06 1.68 6.36
C VAL A 281 -8.42 2.14 7.77
N TYR A 282 -8.74 3.43 7.94
CA TYR A 282 -9.46 3.87 9.12
C TYR A 282 -10.94 3.52 9.00
N LYS A 283 -11.54 3.06 10.09
CA LYS A 283 -12.94 2.65 10.15
C LYS A 283 -13.88 3.77 9.70
N GLY A 284 -14.87 3.41 8.92
CA GLY A 284 -16.01 4.26 8.59
C GLY A 284 -16.96 4.45 9.76
N LYS A 285 -18.05 5.20 9.50
CA LYS A 285 -19.04 5.56 10.51
C LYS A 285 -20.48 5.32 10.07
N LYS A 286 -20.74 4.84 8.86
CA LYS A 286 -22.08 4.50 8.40
C LYS A 286 -22.59 3.27 9.15
N SER A 287 -23.74 3.40 9.83
CA SER A 287 -24.28 2.38 10.75
C SER A 287 -24.73 1.08 10.06
N HIS A 288 -24.97 1.11 8.76
CA HIS A 288 -25.41 -0.03 7.98
C HIS A 288 -24.26 -0.85 7.37
N TYR A 289 -22.99 -0.46 7.66
CA TYR A 289 -21.79 -1.22 7.30
C TYR A 289 -21.09 -1.78 8.53
N PRO A 290 -20.35 -2.89 8.39
CA PRO A 290 -19.56 -3.47 9.48
C PRO A 290 -18.37 -2.59 9.87
N ASN A 291 -17.96 -1.67 9.01
CA ASN A 291 -16.84 -0.75 9.18
C ASN A 291 -15.55 -1.48 9.57
N TYR A 292 -15.18 -2.51 8.80
CA TYR A 292 -13.90 -3.20 8.96
C TYR A 292 -12.74 -2.22 8.77
N SER A 293 -11.59 -2.52 9.37
CA SER A 293 -10.38 -1.70 9.25
C SER A 293 -9.28 -2.34 8.39
N TYR A 294 -9.53 -3.55 7.89
CA TYR A 294 -8.58 -4.31 7.10
C TYR A 294 -9.30 -5.16 6.05
N PHE A 295 -8.79 -5.09 4.82
CA PHE A 295 -9.34 -5.81 3.68
C PHE A 295 -8.24 -6.53 2.93
N VAL A 296 -8.58 -7.64 2.28
CA VAL A 296 -7.69 -8.34 1.35
C VAL A 296 -8.37 -8.42 -0.01
N ILE A 297 -7.67 -7.96 -1.04
CA ILE A 297 -8.14 -7.99 -2.42
C ILE A 297 -7.63 -9.29 -3.05
N ASP A 298 -8.52 -10.07 -3.64
CA ASP A 298 -8.18 -11.34 -4.29
C ASP A 298 -7.42 -11.08 -5.59
N GLY A 299 -6.10 -11.25 -5.56
CA GLY A 299 -5.23 -11.05 -6.72
C GLY A 299 -5.43 -12.10 -7.82
N SER A 300 -6.06 -13.24 -7.51
CA SER A 300 -6.34 -14.32 -8.48
C SER A 300 -7.53 -14.03 -9.38
N LYS A 301 -8.39 -13.08 -9.00
CA LYS A 301 -9.60 -12.71 -9.74
C LYS A 301 -9.33 -11.57 -10.70
N ALA A 302 -9.73 -11.74 -11.96
CA ALA A 302 -9.78 -10.64 -12.91
C ALA A 302 -10.85 -9.63 -12.49
N PRO A 303 -10.65 -8.31 -12.76
CA PRO A 303 -11.69 -7.32 -12.54
C PRO A 303 -12.92 -7.60 -13.36
N GLU A 304 -14.11 -7.32 -12.81
CA GLU A 304 -15.38 -7.46 -13.51
C GLU A 304 -15.98 -6.08 -13.79
N ARG A 305 -16.52 -5.89 -15.02
CA ARG A 305 -17.26 -4.68 -15.34
C ARG A 305 -18.66 -4.76 -14.73
N LYS A 306 -18.95 -3.85 -13.78
CA LYS A 306 -20.22 -3.82 -13.04
C LYS A 306 -20.72 -2.39 -12.88
N GLN A 307 -22.04 -2.28 -12.71
CA GLN A 307 -22.66 -1.04 -12.24
C GLN A 307 -22.31 -0.85 -10.76
N LEU A 308 -21.80 0.34 -10.43
CA LEU A 308 -21.49 0.70 -9.04
C LEU A 308 -22.77 0.96 -8.25
N GLN A 309 -22.80 0.51 -6.99
CA GLN A 309 -23.90 0.78 -6.06
C GLN A 309 -23.78 2.21 -5.51
N GLY A 310 -24.90 2.85 -5.24
CA GLY A 310 -24.94 4.19 -4.62
C GLY A 310 -24.79 5.34 -5.60
N PHE A 311 -24.82 5.09 -6.92
CA PHE A 311 -24.66 6.10 -7.97
C PHE A 311 -25.97 6.30 -8.74
N ASP A 312 -26.39 7.58 -8.85
CA ASP A 312 -27.44 8.03 -9.73
C ASP A 312 -27.06 9.42 -10.30
N PRO A 313 -26.77 9.53 -11.62
CA PRO A 313 -26.91 8.49 -12.64
C PRO A 313 -25.96 7.31 -12.47
N ALA A 314 -26.36 6.17 -13.01
CA ALA A 314 -25.59 4.91 -12.93
C ALA A 314 -24.21 5.03 -13.52
N VAL A 315 -23.21 4.46 -12.83
CA VAL A 315 -21.81 4.41 -13.23
C VAL A 315 -21.38 2.96 -13.38
N GLU A 316 -20.81 2.60 -14.53
CA GLU A 316 -20.17 1.31 -14.75
C GLU A 316 -18.66 1.41 -14.65
N ALA A 317 -18.03 0.47 -13.95
CA ALA A 317 -16.58 0.44 -13.76
C ALA A 317 -16.02 -0.99 -13.64
N GLU A 318 -14.68 -1.10 -13.67
CA GLU A 318 -13.95 -2.32 -13.33
C GLU A 318 -13.92 -2.49 -11.81
N VAL A 319 -14.57 -3.54 -11.30
CA VAL A 319 -14.71 -3.80 -9.87
C VAL A 319 -13.83 -4.98 -9.47
N LEU A 320 -13.01 -4.80 -8.44
CA LEU A 320 -12.18 -5.82 -7.83
C LEU A 320 -12.97 -6.65 -6.82
N SER A 321 -12.51 -7.87 -6.56
CA SER A 321 -13.12 -8.77 -5.59
C SER A 321 -12.35 -8.75 -4.26
N LEU A 322 -13.07 -8.66 -3.15
CA LEU A 322 -12.52 -9.00 -1.85
C LEU A 322 -12.26 -10.51 -1.75
N LEU A 323 -11.21 -10.89 -1.05
CA LEU A 323 -10.98 -12.28 -0.68
C LEU A 323 -12.12 -12.73 0.25
N PRO A 324 -12.88 -13.84 -0.07
CA PRO A 324 -14.01 -14.28 0.73
C PRO A 324 -13.55 -15.03 1.98
N GLU A 325 -12.76 -14.36 2.82
CA GLU A 325 -12.21 -14.84 4.08
C GLU A 325 -12.35 -13.76 5.16
N GLY A 326 -12.19 -14.15 6.42
CA GLY A 326 -12.36 -13.25 7.56
C GLY A 326 -13.79 -13.13 8.02
N LEU A 327 -14.18 -11.95 8.49
CA LEU A 327 -15.55 -11.62 8.88
C LEU A 327 -16.38 -11.29 7.64
N HIS A 328 -17.60 -11.81 7.59
CA HIS A 328 -18.54 -11.54 6.51
C HIS A 328 -19.76 -10.78 7.03
N ASP A 329 -20.05 -9.66 6.40
CA ASP A 329 -21.32 -8.96 6.58
C ASP A 329 -22.28 -9.31 5.44
N ALA A 330 -23.29 -10.13 5.74
CA ALA A 330 -24.23 -10.60 4.73
C ALA A 330 -25.15 -9.50 4.17
N GLN A 331 -25.31 -8.37 4.86
CA GLN A 331 -26.15 -7.28 4.39
C GLN A 331 -25.48 -6.48 3.27
N SER A 332 -24.20 -6.19 3.42
CA SER A 332 -23.41 -5.45 2.42
C SER A 332 -22.59 -6.36 1.51
N ASP A 333 -22.57 -7.67 1.77
CA ASP A 333 -21.71 -8.66 1.11
C ASP A 333 -20.23 -8.26 1.11
N THR A 334 -19.77 -7.70 2.24
CA THR A 334 -18.36 -7.31 2.42
C THR A 334 -17.63 -8.29 3.33
N TRP A 335 -16.38 -8.57 2.96
CA TRP A 335 -15.45 -9.40 3.73
C TRP A 335 -14.30 -8.55 4.24
N GLY A 336 -13.82 -8.81 5.48
CA GLY A 336 -12.72 -8.05 6.05
C GLY A 336 -12.42 -8.45 7.47
N TRP A 337 -11.55 -7.69 8.13
CA TRP A 337 -11.12 -7.91 9.50
C TRP A 337 -11.14 -6.62 10.33
N ASN A 338 -11.25 -6.79 11.62
CA ASN A 338 -10.98 -5.74 12.60
C ASN A 338 -9.52 -5.86 13.06
N PHE A 339 -8.64 -5.07 12.48
CA PHE A 339 -7.24 -5.05 12.88
C PHE A 339 -6.83 -3.62 13.24
N LYS A 340 -6.21 -3.46 14.40
CA LYS A 340 -5.91 -2.14 14.98
C LYS A 340 -4.80 -1.40 14.22
N TRP A 341 -3.85 -2.14 13.63
CA TRP A 341 -2.63 -1.61 13.04
C TRP A 341 -2.67 -1.68 11.51
N GLY A 342 -1.59 -1.27 10.87
CA GLY A 342 -1.45 -1.34 9.41
C GLY A 342 -1.69 0.00 8.70
N THR A 343 -2.49 0.91 9.27
CA THR A 343 -2.76 2.23 8.67
C THR A 343 -1.55 3.17 8.67
N THR A 344 -0.52 2.86 9.45
CA THR A 344 0.71 3.66 9.55
C THR A 344 1.95 2.89 9.08
N GLY A 345 1.75 1.77 8.41
CA GLY A 345 2.82 0.97 7.82
C GLY A 345 2.50 -0.52 7.82
N LEU A 346 2.57 -1.12 6.65
CA LEU A 346 2.27 -2.51 6.38
C LEU A 346 3.20 -3.02 5.27
N CYS A 347 4.07 -3.98 5.57
CA CYS A 347 5.03 -4.49 4.61
C CYS A 347 5.11 -6.02 4.66
N PRO A 348 4.59 -6.75 3.66
CA PRO A 348 4.82 -8.19 3.50
C PRO A 348 6.30 -8.46 3.22
N ILE A 349 6.85 -9.49 3.85
CA ILE A 349 8.26 -9.88 3.68
C ILE A 349 8.41 -11.31 3.14
N GLY A 350 7.31 -11.95 2.80
CA GLY A 350 7.26 -13.30 2.25
C GLY A 350 6.75 -14.35 3.24
N ASP A 351 6.36 -15.51 2.71
CA ASP A 351 5.88 -16.67 3.47
C ASP A 351 4.75 -16.35 4.47
N GLY A 352 3.96 -15.29 4.21
CA GLY A 352 2.89 -14.81 5.08
C GLY A 352 3.38 -14.07 6.33
N TYR A 353 4.63 -13.59 6.34
CA TYR A 353 5.16 -12.72 7.39
C TYR A 353 5.10 -11.26 6.96
N PHE A 354 4.87 -10.40 7.93
CA PHE A 354 4.68 -8.97 7.75
C PHE A 354 5.41 -8.18 8.83
N TYR A 355 6.04 -7.08 8.44
CA TYR A 355 6.35 -6.02 9.37
C TYR A 355 5.19 -5.01 9.40
N ILE A 356 4.73 -4.66 10.60
CA ILE A 356 3.59 -3.76 10.81
C ILE A 356 3.96 -2.68 11.82
N SER A 357 3.74 -1.42 11.44
CA SER A 357 4.05 -0.25 12.26
C SER A 357 3.04 -0.05 13.38
N HIS A 358 3.54 0.16 14.58
CA HIS A 358 2.81 0.63 15.74
C HIS A 358 3.26 2.04 16.05
N ASN A 359 2.46 3.02 15.63
CA ASN A 359 2.76 4.42 15.91
C ASN A 359 2.51 4.77 17.37
N ALA A 360 3.36 5.64 17.92
CA ALA A 360 3.23 6.20 19.26
C ALA A 360 3.51 7.69 19.25
N LYS A 361 2.95 8.39 20.23
CA LYS A 361 3.22 9.80 20.51
C LYS A 361 3.65 9.95 21.96
N ASP A 362 4.83 10.51 22.17
CA ASP A 362 5.26 10.91 23.52
C ASP A 362 4.37 12.04 24.03
N LYS A 363 3.87 11.91 25.24
CA LYS A 363 2.93 12.88 25.83
C LYS A 363 3.60 14.15 26.34
N GLN A 364 4.91 14.10 26.63
CA GLN A 364 5.65 15.22 27.18
C GLN A 364 6.25 16.07 26.07
N THR A 365 6.93 15.43 25.10
CA THR A 365 7.62 16.12 24.01
C THR A 365 6.69 16.38 22.81
N GLY A 366 5.63 15.56 22.65
CA GLY A 366 4.79 15.55 21.44
C GLY A 366 5.41 14.81 20.27
N ASN A 367 6.63 14.30 20.41
CA ASN A 367 7.33 13.56 19.36
C ASN A 367 6.61 12.27 19.02
N GLN A 368 6.71 11.91 17.76
CA GLN A 368 6.13 10.70 17.20
C GLN A 368 7.21 9.63 17.03
N SER A 369 6.83 8.38 17.11
CA SER A 369 7.71 7.23 16.85
C SER A 369 6.93 6.06 16.26
N SER A 370 7.65 5.07 15.78
CA SER A 370 7.10 3.79 15.35
C SER A 370 7.91 2.64 15.93
N THR A 371 7.23 1.66 16.50
CA THR A 371 7.81 0.33 16.74
C THR A 371 7.23 -0.61 15.71
N VAL A 372 8.04 -1.05 14.77
CA VAL A 372 7.63 -2.03 13.78
C VAL A 372 7.74 -3.42 14.37
N GLN A 373 6.62 -4.16 14.39
CA GLN A 373 6.51 -5.50 14.95
C GLN A 373 6.43 -6.52 13.82
N LEU A 374 7.11 -7.68 13.99
CA LEU A 374 6.99 -8.82 13.10
C LEU A 374 5.73 -9.62 13.42
N TYR A 375 4.95 -9.90 12.38
CA TYR A 375 3.70 -10.64 12.45
C TYR A 375 3.65 -11.80 11.47
N LYS A 376 2.86 -12.82 11.80
CA LYS A 376 2.40 -13.87 10.89
C LYS A 376 0.95 -13.62 10.52
N TRP A 377 0.64 -13.60 9.22
CA TRP A 377 -0.73 -13.60 8.72
C TRP A 377 -1.39 -14.95 9.03
N THR A 378 -2.56 -14.94 9.62
CA THR A 378 -3.34 -16.15 9.93
C THR A 378 -4.60 -16.27 9.08
N GLY A 379 -5.15 -15.15 8.61
CA GLY A 379 -6.46 -15.09 7.96
C GLY A 379 -7.65 -15.39 8.88
N ASN A 380 -7.39 -15.67 10.16
CA ASN A 380 -8.45 -15.97 11.12
C ASN A 380 -9.37 -14.75 11.30
N PRO A 381 -10.71 -14.91 11.26
CA PRO A 381 -11.66 -13.81 11.46
C PRO A 381 -11.42 -12.99 12.73
N ASP A 382 -11.11 -13.67 13.84
CA ASP A 382 -10.93 -13.04 15.15
C ASP A 382 -9.52 -12.51 15.37
N LYS A 383 -8.53 -12.99 14.60
CA LYS A 383 -7.12 -12.67 14.81
C LYS A 383 -6.36 -12.71 13.49
N ALA A 384 -6.56 -11.71 12.66
CA ALA A 384 -5.96 -11.61 11.32
C ALA A 384 -4.43 -11.81 11.30
N PHE A 385 -3.74 -11.32 12.34
CA PHE A 385 -2.30 -11.42 12.51
C PHE A 385 -1.92 -11.88 13.92
N GLU A 386 -0.86 -12.67 14.01
CA GLU A 386 -0.23 -13.06 15.27
C GLU A 386 1.18 -12.46 15.35
N PRO A 387 1.54 -11.78 16.46
CA PRO A 387 2.92 -11.34 16.65
C PRO A 387 3.84 -12.57 16.72
N VAL A 388 5.00 -12.46 16.09
CA VAL A 388 6.05 -13.48 16.17
C VAL A 388 6.87 -13.22 17.44
N GLU A 389 6.89 -14.20 18.34
CA GLU A 389 7.64 -14.15 19.60
C GLU A 389 9.13 -14.47 19.43
#